data_113eabaecbaff282af0524349b0de338
#
_entry.id   113eabaecbaff282af0524349b0de338
#
_cell.length_a   1.000
_cell.length_b   1.000
_cell.length_c   1.000
_cell.angle_alpha   90.00
_cell.angle_beta   90.00
_cell.angle_gamma   90.00
#
_symmetry.space_group_name_H-M   'P 1'
#
loop_
_entity.id
_entity.type
_entity.pdbx_description
1 polymer ?
#
loop_
_entity_poly.entity_id
_entity_poly.type
_entity_poly.pdbx_seq_one_letter_code
_entity_poly.pdbx_strand_id
1 'polypeptide(L)'
;MRPMRLAGFEHRPGVHCGSTAVADALRARGVELSEPMAFGLGAGLGFYYLASSALSPTHLFQGRTAQLERTACEVLGAPVREREEGDPVRAWQGVREAVYRGFAPILSTDLSELPYWRTRTRFGGHRVVLAGFDEERGVALLADGDRPGLEEVPLEALARARASVAPPFGVSGNPWLEVDAPPLPGRAPGAEDLERPWRATM
;
A
#
# COMPACT_ATOMS: atom_id res chain seq x y z
N MET A 1 -17.29 14.04 -15.52
CA MET A 1 -15.88 14.49 -15.22
C MET A 1 -14.92 13.64 -16.04
N ARG A 2 -13.77 14.17 -16.50
CA ARG A 2 -12.81 13.32 -17.22
C ARG A 2 -12.17 12.29 -16.27
N PRO A 3 -11.84 11.08 -16.76
CA PRO A 3 -11.12 10.10 -15.96
C PRO A 3 -9.82 10.73 -15.42
N MET A 4 -9.55 10.49 -14.14
CA MET A 4 -8.32 10.94 -13.48
C MET A 4 -7.33 9.80 -13.43
N ARG A 5 -6.13 10.02 -13.92
CA ARG A 5 -4.99 9.09 -13.79
C ARG A 5 -3.75 9.88 -13.42
N LEU A 6 -2.96 9.36 -12.51
CA LEU A 6 -1.66 9.97 -12.16
C LEU A 6 -0.75 10.00 -13.38
N ALA A 7 -0.28 11.21 -13.72
CA ALA A 7 0.60 11.41 -14.85
C ALA A 7 1.94 10.68 -14.62
N GLY A 8 2.38 9.90 -15.59
CA GLY A 8 3.65 9.15 -15.51
C GLY A 8 3.66 8.02 -14.48
N PHE A 9 2.52 7.67 -13.87
CA PHE A 9 2.47 6.51 -12.96
C PHE A 9 2.77 5.23 -13.71
N GLU A 10 3.77 4.50 -13.21
CA GLU A 10 4.19 3.19 -13.72
C GLU A 10 4.10 2.16 -12.60
N HIS A 11 3.32 1.10 -12.83
CA HIS A 11 3.30 -0.06 -11.97
C HIS A 11 4.37 -1.06 -12.43
N ARG A 12 5.17 -1.57 -11.49
CA ARG A 12 6.07 -2.68 -11.73
C ARG A 12 5.72 -3.85 -10.81
N PRO A 13 5.30 -4.98 -11.39
CA PRO A 13 4.91 -6.15 -10.60
C PRO A 13 5.99 -6.59 -9.61
N GLY A 14 5.56 -6.96 -8.41
CA GLY A 14 6.41 -7.49 -7.35
C GLY A 14 5.70 -8.59 -6.56
N VAL A 15 6.42 -9.31 -5.74
CA VAL A 15 5.89 -10.51 -5.04
C VAL A 15 5.25 -10.22 -3.69
N HIS A 16 5.55 -9.07 -3.09
CA HIS A 16 5.02 -8.71 -1.78
C HIS A 16 4.23 -7.39 -1.87
N CYS A 17 2.95 -7.42 -1.51
CA CYS A 17 2.02 -6.30 -1.72
C CYS A 17 2.51 -4.97 -1.11
N GLY A 18 3.03 -4.98 0.13
CA GLY A 18 3.49 -3.77 0.82
C GLY A 18 4.73 -3.14 0.18
N SER A 19 5.77 -3.93 -0.10
CA SER A 19 7.00 -3.42 -0.73
C SER A 19 6.78 -3.00 -2.19
N THR A 20 5.91 -3.70 -2.92
CA THR A 20 5.49 -3.29 -4.27
C THR A 20 4.76 -1.95 -4.23
N ALA A 21 3.80 -1.79 -3.31
CA ALA A 21 3.06 -0.54 -3.16
C ALA A 21 3.97 0.64 -2.79
N VAL A 22 4.96 0.43 -1.90
CA VAL A 22 5.96 1.45 -1.56
C VAL A 22 6.81 1.81 -2.77
N ALA A 23 7.32 0.82 -3.52
CA ALA A 23 8.13 1.06 -4.71
C ALA A 23 7.36 1.88 -5.76
N ASP A 24 6.09 1.56 -5.99
CA ASP A 24 5.24 2.30 -6.93
C ASP A 24 4.91 3.71 -6.44
N ALA A 25 4.59 3.87 -5.15
CA ALA A 25 4.30 5.18 -4.58
C ALA A 25 5.53 6.10 -4.59
N LEU A 26 6.72 5.57 -4.31
CA LEU A 26 7.99 6.30 -4.39
C LEU A 26 8.34 6.66 -5.83
N ARG A 27 8.12 5.74 -6.78
CA ARG A 27 8.34 5.99 -8.21
C ARG A 27 7.45 7.11 -8.72
N ALA A 28 6.19 7.18 -8.29
CA ALA A 28 5.30 8.29 -8.58
C ALA A 28 5.83 9.65 -8.06
N ARG A 29 6.77 9.64 -7.10
CA ARG A 29 7.47 10.81 -6.58
C ARG A 29 8.88 11.00 -7.17
N GLY A 30 9.23 10.27 -8.23
CA GLY A 30 10.52 10.36 -8.91
C GLY A 30 11.66 9.60 -8.22
N VAL A 31 11.36 8.72 -7.27
CA VAL A 31 12.36 7.90 -6.57
C VAL A 31 12.34 6.49 -7.16
N GLU A 32 13.36 6.13 -7.89
CA GLU A 32 13.53 4.78 -8.43
C GLU A 32 13.99 3.81 -7.34
N LEU A 33 13.13 2.85 -7.04
CA LEU A 33 13.38 1.82 -6.05
C LEU A 33 12.83 0.47 -6.57
N SER A 34 13.64 -0.59 -6.46
CA SER A 34 13.16 -1.93 -6.75
C SER A 34 12.34 -2.49 -5.57
N GLU A 35 11.41 -3.40 -5.84
CA GLU A 35 10.60 -4.05 -4.80
C GLU A 35 11.48 -4.79 -3.75
N PRO A 36 12.51 -5.58 -4.12
CA PRO A 36 13.39 -6.20 -3.13
C PRO A 36 14.14 -5.19 -2.26
N MET A 37 14.51 -4.03 -2.82
CA MET A 37 15.15 -2.97 -2.04
C MET A 37 14.16 -2.30 -1.09
N ALA A 38 12.92 -2.03 -1.52
CA ALA A 38 11.86 -1.53 -0.65
C ALA A 38 11.59 -2.49 0.52
N PHE A 39 11.59 -3.80 0.24
CA PHE A 39 11.43 -4.84 1.26
C PHE A 39 12.59 -4.83 2.28
N GLY A 40 13.84 -4.76 1.80
CA GLY A 40 15.03 -4.73 2.65
C GLY A 40 15.09 -3.47 3.52
N LEU A 41 14.88 -2.28 2.93
CA LEU A 41 14.86 -1.00 3.64
C LEU A 41 13.71 -0.92 4.65
N GLY A 42 12.60 -1.60 4.37
CA GLY A 42 11.46 -1.70 5.27
C GLY A 42 11.65 -2.71 6.41
N ALA A 43 12.87 -3.21 6.64
CA ALA A 43 13.14 -4.29 7.61
C ALA A 43 12.25 -5.53 7.37
N GLY A 44 12.06 -5.89 6.10
CA GLY A 44 11.18 -6.99 5.68
C GLY A 44 11.63 -8.37 6.14
N LEU A 45 12.93 -8.54 6.44
CA LEU A 45 13.48 -9.76 7.02
C LEU A 45 13.22 -9.81 8.53
N GLY A 46 11.96 -9.92 8.89
CA GLY A 46 11.52 -10.09 10.27
C GLY A 46 10.81 -11.42 10.46
N PHE A 47 10.58 -11.77 11.68
CA PHE A 47 9.71 -12.90 12.02
C PHE A 47 8.93 -12.55 13.28
N TYR A 48 7.63 -12.73 13.21
CA TYR A 48 6.87 -12.79 14.43
C TYR A 48 5.79 -13.86 14.39
N TYR A 49 5.51 -14.41 15.55
CA TYR A 49 4.52 -15.43 15.79
C TYR A 49 3.50 -14.92 16.78
N LEU A 50 2.24 -15.00 16.42
CA LEU A 50 1.12 -14.64 17.28
C LEU A 50 0.17 -15.83 17.41
N ALA A 51 -0.13 -16.20 18.66
CA ALA A 51 -1.14 -17.19 18.98
C ALA A 51 -2.25 -16.53 19.79
N SER A 52 -3.48 -16.59 19.30
CA SER A 52 -4.64 -16.04 19.99
C SER A 52 -5.92 -16.73 19.56
N SER A 53 -6.78 -17.06 20.51
CA SER A 53 -8.14 -17.57 20.22
C SER A 53 -9.05 -16.55 19.53
N ALA A 54 -8.69 -15.27 19.54
CA ALA A 54 -9.40 -14.21 18.85
C ALA A 54 -9.07 -14.12 17.35
N LEU A 55 -8.04 -14.87 16.89
CA LEU A 55 -7.65 -14.93 15.49
C LEU A 55 -8.29 -16.11 14.75
N SER A 56 -8.42 -15.98 13.43
CA SER A 56 -8.79 -17.05 12.53
C SER A 56 -7.88 -17.03 11.29
N PRO A 57 -6.93 -17.98 11.17
CA PRO A 57 -6.57 -19.07 12.08
C PRO A 57 -6.01 -18.56 13.42
N THR A 58 -6.06 -19.39 14.46
CA THR A 58 -5.61 -19.05 15.82
C THR A 58 -4.12 -18.80 15.96
N HIS A 59 -3.35 -19.10 14.92
CA HIS A 59 -1.90 -18.94 14.86
C HIS A 59 -1.54 -18.16 13.60
N LEU A 60 -0.75 -17.12 13.77
CA LEU A 60 -0.25 -16.29 12.68
C LEU A 60 1.28 -16.29 12.69
N PHE A 61 1.87 -16.63 11.55
CA PHE A 61 3.28 -16.44 11.27
C PHE A 61 3.44 -15.31 10.28
N GLN A 62 4.32 -14.38 10.56
CA GLN A 62 4.63 -13.31 9.64
C GLN A 62 6.13 -13.13 9.50
N GLY A 63 6.61 -13.11 8.27
CA GLY A 63 8.02 -12.96 7.93
C GLY A 63 8.44 -11.51 7.66
N ARG A 64 7.65 -10.53 8.14
CA ARG A 64 7.95 -9.10 7.95
C ARG A 64 7.49 -8.28 9.15
N THR A 65 8.02 -7.07 9.28
CA THR A 65 7.52 -6.11 10.28
C THR A 65 6.17 -5.52 9.86
N ALA A 66 5.36 -5.13 10.83
CA ALA A 66 4.07 -4.47 10.58
C ALA A 66 4.21 -3.04 10.00
N GLN A 67 5.40 -2.46 10.08
CA GLN A 67 5.69 -1.07 9.70
C GLN A 67 6.59 -0.97 8.45
N LEU A 68 6.62 -2.02 7.62
CA LEU A 68 7.51 -2.08 6.46
C LEU A 68 7.43 -0.82 5.59
N GLU A 69 6.22 -0.38 5.25
CA GLU A 69 5.98 0.75 4.37
C GLU A 69 6.56 2.05 4.95
N ARG A 70 6.30 2.28 6.23
CA ARG A 70 6.83 3.45 6.95
C ARG A 70 8.35 3.41 7.03
N THR A 71 8.91 2.30 7.52
CA THR A 71 10.35 2.14 7.71
C THR A 71 11.13 2.35 6.42
N ALA A 72 10.67 1.77 5.30
CA ALA A 72 11.30 1.95 4.00
C ALA A 72 11.34 3.42 3.58
N CYS A 73 10.22 4.12 3.74
CA CYS A 73 10.14 5.54 3.38
C CYS A 73 10.98 6.43 4.29
N GLU A 74 10.98 6.19 5.61
CA GLU A 74 11.76 6.96 6.59
C GLU A 74 13.27 6.81 6.36
N VAL A 75 13.75 5.58 6.07
CA VAL A 75 15.16 5.34 5.74
C VAL A 75 15.61 6.15 4.52
N LEU A 76 14.71 6.32 3.55
CA LEU A 76 14.96 7.11 2.34
C LEU A 76 14.76 8.62 2.52
N GLY A 77 14.35 9.07 3.70
CA GLY A 77 13.99 10.46 3.93
C GLY A 77 12.68 10.87 3.24
N ALA A 78 11.83 9.91 2.94
CA ALA A 78 10.52 10.08 2.32
C ALA A 78 9.40 10.01 3.38
N PRO A 79 8.96 11.14 3.97
CA PRO A 79 7.96 11.12 5.03
C PRO A 79 6.67 10.45 4.59
N VAL A 80 6.10 9.62 5.46
CA VAL A 80 4.80 8.99 5.27
C VAL A 80 3.78 9.68 6.13
N ARG A 81 2.66 10.09 5.53
CA ARG A 81 1.48 10.58 6.24
C ARG A 81 0.46 9.46 6.31
N GLU A 82 0.24 8.97 7.51
CA GLU A 82 -0.87 8.05 7.78
C GLU A 82 -2.17 8.84 7.92
N ARG A 83 -3.19 8.38 7.21
CA ARG A 83 -4.53 8.95 7.20
C ARG A 83 -5.53 7.88 7.54
N GLU A 84 -6.59 8.30 8.22
CA GLU A 84 -7.71 7.46 8.60
C GLU A 84 -8.99 8.28 8.57
N GLU A 85 -10.08 7.70 8.07
CA GLU A 85 -11.40 8.32 8.07
C GLU A 85 -12.48 7.23 8.14
N GLY A 86 -13.27 7.25 9.21
CA GLY A 86 -14.29 6.24 9.47
C GLY A 86 -15.49 6.30 8.52
N ASP A 87 -15.83 7.48 8.00
CA ASP A 87 -16.90 7.65 7.03
C ASP A 87 -16.40 7.28 5.62
N PRO A 88 -16.99 6.28 4.94
CA PRO A 88 -16.51 5.81 3.64
C PRO A 88 -16.54 6.88 2.54
N VAL A 89 -17.49 7.80 2.59
CA VAL A 89 -17.62 8.89 1.60
C VAL A 89 -16.48 9.89 1.78
N ARG A 90 -16.23 10.31 3.01
CA ARG A 90 -15.11 11.20 3.33
C ARG A 90 -13.76 10.52 3.09
N ALA A 91 -13.65 9.22 3.42
CA ALA A 91 -12.47 8.44 3.13
C ALA A 91 -12.17 8.35 1.62
N TRP A 92 -13.22 8.24 0.78
CA TRP A 92 -13.06 8.30 -0.68
C TRP A 92 -12.61 9.71 -1.12
N GLN A 93 -13.24 10.77 -0.58
CA GLN A 93 -12.84 12.14 -0.88
C GLN A 93 -11.36 12.40 -0.54
N GLY A 94 -10.89 11.90 0.62
CA GLY A 94 -9.50 12.05 1.05
C GLY A 94 -8.49 11.42 0.08
N VAL A 95 -8.73 10.17 -0.34
CA VAL A 95 -7.80 9.50 -1.29
C VAL A 95 -7.88 10.09 -2.70
N ARG A 96 -9.08 10.50 -3.14
CA ARG A 96 -9.28 11.21 -4.40
C ARG A 96 -8.50 12.52 -4.42
N GLU A 97 -8.57 13.29 -3.35
CA GLU A 97 -7.84 14.55 -3.20
C GLU A 97 -6.31 14.31 -3.19
N ALA A 98 -5.84 13.23 -2.56
CA ALA A 98 -4.44 12.84 -2.62
C ALA A 98 -3.99 12.59 -4.07
N VAL A 99 -4.79 11.89 -4.89
CA VAL A 99 -4.51 11.67 -6.32
C VAL A 99 -4.47 12.99 -7.09
N TYR A 100 -5.40 13.91 -6.84
CA TYR A 100 -5.37 15.25 -7.47
C TYR A 100 -4.12 16.07 -7.12
N ARG A 101 -3.57 15.87 -5.93
CA ARG A 101 -2.30 16.47 -5.49
C ARG A 101 -1.05 15.74 -6.02
N GLY A 102 -1.23 14.69 -6.83
CA GLY A 102 -0.13 13.94 -7.43
C GLY A 102 0.45 12.84 -6.53
N PHE A 103 -0.24 12.47 -5.44
CA PHE A 103 0.14 11.31 -4.64
C PHE A 103 -0.44 10.02 -5.22
N ALA A 104 0.27 8.92 -5.00
CA ALA A 104 -0.20 7.57 -5.25
C ALA A 104 -0.52 6.90 -3.90
N PRO A 105 -1.73 7.11 -3.34
CA PRO A 105 -2.04 6.64 -1.99
C PRO A 105 -2.03 5.11 -1.93
N ILE A 106 -1.37 4.58 -0.88
CA ILE A 106 -1.35 3.15 -0.58
C ILE A 106 -2.55 2.86 0.32
N LEU A 107 -3.46 2.03 -0.17
CA LEU A 107 -4.71 1.67 0.51
C LEU A 107 -4.55 0.33 1.24
N SER A 108 -5.21 0.20 2.39
CA SER A 108 -5.42 -1.08 3.06
C SER A 108 -6.77 -1.65 2.64
N THR A 109 -6.79 -2.91 2.21
CA THR A 109 -7.97 -3.56 1.66
C THR A 109 -8.14 -4.99 2.16
N ASP A 110 -9.36 -5.52 2.05
CA ASP A 110 -9.64 -6.95 2.13
C ASP A 110 -9.56 -7.55 0.73
N LEU A 111 -8.66 -8.47 0.56
CA LEU A 111 -8.39 -9.15 -0.71
C LEU A 111 -9.65 -9.83 -1.29
N SER A 112 -10.55 -10.37 -0.44
CA SER A 112 -11.76 -11.05 -0.89
C SER A 112 -12.81 -10.11 -1.54
N GLU A 113 -12.73 -8.82 -1.26
CA GLU A 113 -13.63 -7.80 -1.82
C GLU A 113 -13.11 -7.22 -3.16
N LEU A 114 -11.88 -7.58 -3.56
CA LEU A 114 -11.30 -7.15 -4.84
C LEU A 114 -11.65 -8.17 -5.93
N PRO A 115 -12.51 -7.83 -6.93
CA PRO A 115 -13.12 -8.82 -7.83
C PRO A 115 -12.12 -9.61 -8.68
N TYR A 116 -10.98 -9.02 -9.02
CA TYR A 116 -9.96 -9.66 -9.87
C TYR A 116 -9.20 -10.79 -9.15
N TRP A 117 -9.22 -10.84 -7.82
CA TRP A 117 -8.63 -11.95 -7.07
C TRP A 117 -9.46 -13.23 -7.14
N ARG A 118 -10.77 -13.15 -7.40
CA ARG A 118 -11.68 -14.30 -7.53
C ARG A 118 -11.58 -15.28 -6.36
N THR A 119 -11.33 -14.77 -5.16
CA THR A 119 -11.18 -15.57 -3.95
C THR A 119 -12.28 -15.26 -2.94
N ARG A 120 -12.57 -16.24 -2.06
CA ARG A 120 -13.43 -16.06 -0.89
C ARG A 120 -12.63 -15.98 0.40
N THR A 121 -11.31 -16.13 0.31
CA THR A 121 -10.42 -16.03 1.47
C THR A 121 -10.36 -14.59 1.93
N ARG A 122 -10.90 -14.33 3.10
CA ARG A 122 -10.82 -13.02 3.72
C ARG A 122 -9.40 -12.76 4.20
N PHE A 123 -8.84 -11.66 3.76
CA PHE A 123 -7.51 -11.24 4.16
C PHE A 123 -7.46 -9.72 4.21
N GLY A 124 -7.59 -9.18 5.44
CA GLY A 124 -7.46 -7.75 5.71
C GLY A 124 -6.00 -7.30 5.76
N GLY A 125 -5.77 -6.04 5.39
CA GLY A 125 -4.43 -5.45 5.38
C GLY A 125 -3.64 -5.69 4.09
N HIS A 126 -4.28 -6.18 3.02
CA HIS A 126 -3.68 -6.22 1.69
C HIS A 126 -3.43 -4.80 1.17
N ARG A 127 -2.26 -4.57 0.57
CA ARG A 127 -1.83 -3.25 0.11
C ARG A 127 -1.96 -3.12 -1.39
N VAL A 128 -2.66 -2.07 -1.82
CA VAL A 128 -2.80 -1.66 -3.22
C VAL A 128 -2.55 -0.17 -3.38
N VAL A 129 -2.18 0.28 -4.56
CA VAL A 129 -1.96 1.70 -4.85
C VAL A 129 -3.10 2.21 -5.73
N LEU A 130 -3.71 3.33 -5.35
CA LEU A 130 -4.68 4.03 -6.19
C LEU A 130 -3.93 4.90 -7.22
N ALA A 131 -3.92 4.44 -8.47
CA ALA A 131 -3.27 5.12 -9.59
C ALA A 131 -4.19 6.08 -10.35
N GLY A 132 -5.50 5.97 -10.12
CA GLY A 132 -6.50 6.82 -10.78
C GLY A 132 -7.92 6.34 -10.55
N PHE A 133 -8.88 7.03 -11.15
CA PHE A 133 -10.29 6.68 -11.07
C PHE A 133 -11.10 7.32 -12.21
N ASP A 134 -12.27 6.78 -12.45
CA ASP A 134 -13.31 7.33 -13.34
C ASP A 134 -14.66 7.30 -12.59
N GLU A 135 -15.09 8.45 -12.08
CA GLU A 135 -16.33 8.55 -11.31
C GLU A 135 -17.58 8.41 -12.17
N GLU A 136 -17.52 8.73 -13.48
CA GLU A 136 -18.65 8.52 -14.39
C GLU A 136 -18.89 7.03 -14.67
N ARG A 137 -17.81 6.26 -14.78
CA ARG A 137 -17.87 4.79 -14.90
C ARG A 137 -18.00 4.09 -13.54
N GLY A 138 -17.78 4.81 -12.44
CA GLY A 138 -17.80 4.24 -11.10
C GLY A 138 -16.65 3.28 -10.82
N VAL A 139 -15.45 3.52 -11.36
CA VAL A 139 -14.29 2.64 -11.23
C VAL A 139 -13.04 3.33 -10.67
N ALA A 140 -12.26 2.58 -9.90
CA ALA A 140 -10.90 2.90 -9.51
C ALA A 140 -9.88 2.10 -10.33
N LEU A 141 -8.69 2.67 -10.54
CA LEU A 141 -7.54 2.03 -11.17
C LEU A 141 -6.52 1.70 -10.08
N LEU A 142 -6.32 0.43 -9.82
CA LEU A 142 -5.45 -0.06 -8.75
C LEU A 142 -4.20 -0.74 -9.33
N ALA A 143 -3.03 -0.43 -8.77
CA ALA A 143 -1.82 -1.21 -8.94
C ALA A 143 -1.71 -2.19 -7.77
N ASP A 144 -1.53 -3.47 -8.06
CA ASP A 144 -1.58 -4.53 -7.05
C ASP A 144 -0.56 -5.65 -7.29
N GLY A 145 0.42 -5.75 -6.39
CA GLY A 145 1.33 -6.89 -6.26
C GLY A 145 1.94 -7.36 -7.58
N ASP A 146 1.67 -8.59 -7.94
CA ASP A 146 2.19 -9.27 -9.13
C ASP A 146 1.36 -9.06 -10.40
N ARG A 147 0.34 -8.21 -10.35
CA ARG A 147 -0.49 -7.92 -11.53
C ARG A 147 0.31 -7.20 -12.61
N PRO A 148 0.16 -7.58 -13.88
CA PRO A 148 0.97 -6.99 -14.95
C PRO A 148 0.59 -5.55 -15.31
N GLY A 149 -0.53 -5.05 -14.79
CA GLY A 149 -1.06 -3.72 -15.10
C GLY A 149 -2.00 -3.21 -14.03
N LEU A 150 -2.73 -2.16 -14.34
CA LEU A 150 -3.74 -1.61 -13.45
C LEU A 150 -5.04 -2.40 -13.55
N GLU A 151 -5.60 -2.74 -12.39
CA GLU A 151 -6.89 -3.41 -12.27
C GLU A 151 -8.02 -2.37 -12.16
N GLU A 152 -9.06 -2.51 -12.99
CA GLU A 152 -10.28 -1.72 -12.86
C GLU A 152 -11.19 -2.34 -11.79
N VAL A 153 -11.50 -1.58 -10.75
CA VAL A 153 -12.31 -2.03 -9.62
C VAL A 153 -13.51 -1.10 -9.42
N PRO A 154 -14.74 -1.63 -9.35
CA PRO A 154 -15.91 -0.80 -9.00
C PRO A 154 -15.69 -0.05 -7.68
N LEU A 155 -16.02 1.24 -7.63
CA LEU A 155 -15.85 2.07 -6.44
C LEU A 155 -16.57 1.49 -5.21
N GLU A 156 -17.72 0.86 -5.40
CA GLU A 156 -18.46 0.18 -4.34
C GLU A 156 -17.70 -1.04 -3.78
N ALA A 157 -17.03 -1.82 -4.63
CA ALA A 157 -16.20 -2.95 -4.21
C ALA A 157 -14.96 -2.45 -3.44
N LEU A 158 -14.31 -1.39 -3.95
CA LEU A 158 -13.21 -0.75 -3.24
C LEU A 158 -13.64 -0.19 -1.87
N ALA A 159 -14.83 0.42 -1.78
CA ALA A 159 -15.35 0.92 -0.51
C ALA A 159 -15.54 -0.24 0.50
N ARG A 160 -16.12 -1.38 0.08
CA ARG A 160 -16.24 -2.57 0.94
C ARG A 160 -14.88 -3.12 1.34
N ALA A 161 -13.93 -3.22 0.39
CA ALA A 161 -12.58 -3.70 0.64
C ALA A 161 -11.85 -2.87 1.70
N ARG A 162 -11.98 -1.55 1.65
CA ARG A 162 -11.34 -0.61 2.58
C ARG A 162 -12.01 -0.57 3.96
N ALA A 163 -13.33 -0.76 4.02
CA ALA A 163 -14.09 -0.76 5.27
C ALA A 163 -14.05 -2.12 6.01
N SER A 164 -13.43 -3.14 5.41
CA SER A 164 -13.40 -4.49 5.98
C SER A 164 -12.51 -4.58 7.21
N VAL A 165 -13.05 -5.23 8.25
CA VAL A 165 -12.31 -5.61 9.46
C VAL A 165 -11.85 -7.06 9.43
N ALA A 166 -11.63 -7.62 8.24
CA ALA A 166 -11.21 -9.00 8.08
C ALA A 166 -9.84 -9.28 8.72
N PRO A 167 -9.69 -10.46 9.37
CA PRO A 167 -8.39 -10.88 9.88
C PRO A 167 -7.38 -11.10 8.72
N PRO A 168 -6.07 -11.14 8.98
CA PRO A 168 -5.45 -10.96 10.30
C PRO A 168 -5.27 -9.49 10.69
N PHE A 169 -5.33 -8.55 9.75
CA PHE A 169 -5.00 -7.13 9.95
C PHE A 169 -6.14 -6.20 9.53
N GLY A 170 -7.39 -6.63 9.77
CA GLY A 170 -8.52 -5.75 9.54
C GLY A 170 -8.39 -4.47 10.33
N VAL A 171 -8.30 -3.36 9.64
CA VAL A 171 -8.18 -2.02 10.23
C VAL A 171 -9.47 -1.26 9.96
N SER A 172 -10.13 -0.81 11.02
CA SER A 172 -11.23 0.11 10.91
C SER A 172 -10.75 1.48 10.43
N GLY A 173 -11.64 2.30 9.87
CA GLY A 173 -11.32 3.68 9.54
C GLY A 173 -10.74 3.91 8.16
N ASN A 174 -10.87 2.95 7.25
CA ASN A 174 -10.43 3.10 5.85
C ASN A 174 -9.01 3.72 5.69
N PRO A 175 -7.97 3.20 6.36
CA PRO A 175 -6.68 3.86 6.41
C PRO A 175 -5.98 3.88 5.05
N TRP A 176 -5.14 4.91 4.86
CA TRP A 176 -4.24 5.00 3.71
C TRP A 176 -2.96 5.72 4.07
N LEU A 177 -1.92 5.51 3.25
CA LEU A 177 -0.64 6.18 3.37
C LEU A 177 -0.43 7.13 2.19
N GLU A 178 0.02 8.35 2.46
CA GLU A 178 0.52 9.28 1.47
C GLU A 178 2.05 9.37 1.63
N VAL A 179 2.77 8.98 0.59
CA VAL A 179 4.23 9.08 0.57
C VAL A 179 4.61 10.44 -0.01
N ASP A 180 5.31 11.25 0.77
CA ASP A 180 5.77 12.59 0.38
C ASP A 180 7.31 12.58 0.31
N ALA A 181 7.83 12.22 -0.87
CA ALA A 181 9.26 12.30 -1.12
C ALA A 181 9.57 13.57 -1.91
N PRO A 182 10.51 14.41 -1.46
CA PRO A 182 11.11 15.38 -2.35
C PRO A 182 11.77 14.62 -3.51
N PRO A 183 11.83 15.17 -4.72
CA PRO A 183 12.59 14.56 -5.80
C PRO A 183 14.04 14.41 -5.33
N LEU A 184 14.41 13.21 -4.93
CA LEU A 184 15.80 12.91 -4.60
C LEU A 184 16.60 12.94 -5.90
N PRO A 185 17.71 13.67 -5.98
CA PRO A 185 18.60 13.56 -7.12
C PRO A 185 19.09 12.11 -7.15
N GLY A 186 18.59 11.33 -8.05
CA GLY A 186 18.99 9.99 -8.51
C GLY A 186 19.96 9.12 -7.70
N ARG A 187 19.99 9.26 -6.37
CA ARG A 187 20.86 8.45 -5.51
C ARG A 187 20.21 7.08 -5.27
N ALA A 188 20.83 6.04 -5.79
CA ALA A 188 20.52 4.69 -5.34
C ALA A 188 20.84 4.56 -3.83
N PRO A 189 20.01 3.84 -3.05
CA PRO A 189 20.30 3.55 -1.64
C PRO A 189 21.70 2.91 -1.49
N GLY A 190 22.51 3.46 -0.60
CA GLY A 190 23.84 2.93 -0.29
C GLY A 190 23.80 1.86 0.80
N ALA A 191 24.94 1.21 1.03
CA ALA A 191 25.08 0.20 2.08
C ALA A 191 24.71 0.75 3.47
N GLU A 192 24.99 2.02 3.72
CA GLU A 192 24.63 2.72 4.97
C GLU A 192 23.13 2.83 5.21
N ASP A 193 22.32 2.89 4.14
CA ASP A 193 20.86 2.94 4.25
C ASP A 193 20.29 1.57 4.62
N LEU A 194 21.01 0.49 4.31
CA LEU A 194 20.64 -0.88 4.66
C LEU A 194 20.91 -1.21 6.14
N GLU A 195 21.82 -0.50 6.80
CA GLU A 195 22.14 -0.74 8.21
C GLU A 195 21.09 -0.16 9.18
N ARG A 196 20.38 0.89 8.80
CA ARG A 196 19.37 1.55 9.64
C ARG A 196 18.24 0.66 10.11
N PRO A 197 17.60 -0.16 9.22
CA PRO A 197 16.51 -1.04 9.63
C PRO A 197 16.91 -2.07 10.70
N TRP A 198 18.14 -2.57 10.65
CA TRP A 198 18.64 -3.53 11.63
C TRP A 198 18.79 -2.93 13.04
N ARG A 199 19.15 -1.66 13.15
CA ARG A 199 19.28 -0.98 14.44
C ARG A 199 17.94 -0.63 15.07
N ALA A 200 16.90 -0.46 14.25
CA ALA A 200 15.55 -0.14 14.71
C ALA A 200 14.78 -1.36 15.26
N THR A 201 15.26 -2.59 14.97
CA THR A 201 14.61 -3.86 15.36
C THR A 201 15.30 -4.56 16.55
N MET A 202 16.39 -4.04 17.05
CA MET A 202 17.05 -4.47 18.28
C MET A 202 16.69 -3.60 19.47
#